data_64819d85b322d0de4c042541b36f5983
#
_entry.id   64819d85b322d0de4c042541b36f5983
#
_cell.length_a   1.000
_cell.length_b   1.000
_cell.length_c   1.000
_cell.angle_alpha   90.00
_cell.angle_beta   90.00
_cell.angle_gamma   90.00
#
_symmetry.space_group_name_H-M   'P 1'
#
loop_
_entity.id
_entity.type
_entity.pdbx_description
1 polymer ?
#
loop_
_entity_poly.entity_id
_entity_poly.type
_entity_poly.pdbx_seq_one_letter_code
_entity_poly.pdbx_strand_id
1 'polypeptide(L)'
;GYQIIKHSFRPHTLEAKVQFNPSALKPASDDTFYITSSELQEYSHLIYGDKVSVEYFVSDTLFFKFPQQDSKRVPVYLVHSLSFRSQYINASEFTCVPDTITIYGDKYKIDKIDRVYTAPIRKVDLYEDIQGLAPIEKIRGIRYSDPEVRYSMDVTRYVELKNTYQIQTVNVPADKKLLVYPSSVEATFKCKYPLADNAMDDVAFVVDYEEYISSLNGMCTLKP
;
A
#
# COMPACT_ATOMS: atom_id res chain seq x y z
N GLY A 1 52.84 -26.74 -3.76
CA GLY A 1 52.79 -26.80 -2.28
C GLY A 1 52.96 -25.44 -1.62
N TYR A 2 53.85 -24.57 -2.10
CA TYR A 2 54.19 -23.30 -1.44
C TYR A 2 53.08 -22.22 -1.53
N GLN A 3 52.31 -22.24 -2.56
CA GLN A 3 51.20 -21.27 -2.75
C GLN A 3 49.98 -21.57 -1.88
N ILE A 4 49.70 -22.85 -1.62
CA ILE A 4 48.59 -23.28 -0.80
C ILE A 4 48.77 -22.85 0.67
N ILE A 5 50.02 -22.91 1.17
CA ILE A 5 50.35 -22.48 2.54
C ILE A 5 50.18 -20.98 2.71
N LYS A 6 50.51 -20.16 1.71
CA LYS A 6 50.34 -18.70 1.76
C LYS A 6 48.87 -18.25 1.79
N HIS A 7 47.97 -18.99 1.17
CA HIS A 7 46.52 -18.69 1.17
C HIS A 7 45.84 -19.18 2.44
N SER A 8 46.40 -20.22 3.11
CA SER A 8 45.83 -20.79 4.35
C SER A 8 45.98 -19.88 5.58
N PHE A 9 46.92 -18.89 5.54
CA PHE A 9 47.19 -18.00 6.68
C PHE A 9 46.54 -16.62 6.61
N ARG A 10 45.80 -16.31 5.54
CA ARG A 10 44.96 -15.10 5.47
C ARG A 10 43.55 -15.49 5.11
N PRO A 11 42.57 -15.19 5.96
CA PRO A 11 41.14 -15.38 5.61
C PRO A 11 40.78 -14.36 4.53
N HIS A 12 41.14 -14.61 3.29
CA HIS A 12 40.59 -13.91 2.15
C HIS A 12 39.36 -14.64 1.73
N THR A 13 38.20 -14.02 2.00
CA THR A 13 36.93 -14.42 1.39
C THR A 13 37.07 -14.17 -0.11
N LEU A 14 37.16 -15.23 -0.91
CA LEU A 14 37.12 -15.17 -2.36
C LEU A 14 35.68 -15.02 -2.76
N GLU A 15 35.28 -13.85 -3.23
CA GLU A 15 33.99 -13.66 -3.87
C GLU A 15 34.13 -14.03 -5.35
N ALA A 16 33.61 -15.19 -5.72
CA ALA A 16 33.52 -15.62 -7.11
C ALA A 16 32.04 -15.64 -7.54
N LYS A 17 31.72 -15.00 -8.66
CA LYS A 17 30.41 -15.12 -9.32
C LYS A 17 30.44 -16.30 -10.27
N VAL A 18 29.81 -17.39 -9.89
CA VAL A 18 29.73 -18.60 -10.71
C VAL A 18 28.31 -18.78 -11.23
N GLN A 19 28.17 -18.94 -12.52
CA GLN A 19 26.91 -19.26 -13.17
C GLN A 19 26.79 -20.76 -13.33
N PHE A 20 25.99 -21.41 -12.49
CA PHE A 20 25.73 -22.84 -12.60
C PHE A 20 24.76 -23.14 -13.73
N ASN A 21 25.00 -24.21 -14.46
CA ASN A 21 23.98 -24.75 -15.35
C ASN A 21 22.78 -25.22 -14.49
N PRO A 22 21.53 -24.83 -14.80
CA PRO A 22 20.37 -25.28 -14.05
C PRO A 22 20.25 -26.79 -13.88
N SER A 23 20.75 -27.58 -14.84
CA SER A 23 20.73 -29.05 -14.79
C SER A 23 21.77 -29.63 -13.79
N ALA A 24 22.75 -28.86 -13.34
CA ALA A 24 23.73 -29.28 -12.32
C ALA A 24 23.15 -29.19 -10.89
N LEU A 25 22.08 -28.45 -10.70
CA LEU A 25 21.41 -28.31 -9.40
C LEU A 25 20.36 -29.42 -9.25
N LYS A 26 20.57 -30.33 -8.32
CA LYS A 26 19.64 -31.43 -8.01
C LYS A 26 18.64 -30.99 -6.93
N PRO A 27 17.34 -31.30 -7.08
CA PRO A 27 16.36 -30.97 -6.06
C PRO A 27 16.56 -31.85 -4.81
N ALA A 28 16.60 -31.23 -3.63
CA ALA A 28 16.58 -31.89 -2.34
C ALA A 28 15.21 -31.77 -1.64
N SER A 29 14.52 -30.64 -1.88
CA SER A 29 13.14 -30.37 -1.47
C SER A 29 12.55 -29.32 -2.40
N ASP A 30 11.29 -28.87 -2.15
CA ASP A 30 10.59 -27.91 -3.01
C ASP A 30 11.35 -26.59 -3.20
N ASP A 31 12.14 -26.17 -2.20
CA ASP A 31 12.88 -24.89 -2.23
C ASP A 31 14.39 -25.06 -2.09
N THR A 32 14.88 -26.31 -1.96
CA THR A 32 16.29 -26.60 -1.66
C THR A 32 16.88 -27.45 -2.76
N PHE A 33 17.98 -27.00 -3.31
CA PHE A 33 18.76 -27.69 -4.33
C PHE A 33 20.16 -27.94 -3.80
N TYR A 34 20.83 -28.93 -4.37
CA TYR A 34 22.21 -29.21 -4.01
C TYR A 34 23.04 -29.51 -5.25
N ILE A 35 24.35 -29.31 -5.11
CA ILE A 35 25.37 -29.73 -6.05
C ILE A 35 26.41 -30.57 -5.30
N THR A 36 26.85 -31.66 -5.91
CA THR A 36 27.88 -32.52 -5.32
C THR A 36 29.27 -31.98 -5.56
N SER A 37 30.24 -32.39 -4.75
CA SER A 37 31.64 -31.99 -4.90
C SER A 37 32.22 -32.34 -6.28
N SER A 38 31.84 -33.49 -6.83
CA SER A 38 32.29 -33.91 -8.17
C SER A 38 31.78 -32.98 -9.28
N GLU A 39 30.53 -32.51 -9.18
CA GLU A 39 29.97 -31.55 -10.14
C GLU A 39 30.54 -30.14 -9.91
N LEU A 40 30.79 -29.76 -8.65
CA LEU A 40 31.42 -28.47 -8.32
C LEU A 40 32.86 -28.38 -8.84
N GLN A 41 33.54 -29.50 -8.97
CA GLN A 41 34.89 -29.56 -9.50
C GLN A 41 34.98 -29.10 -10.96
N GLU A 42 33.94 -29.29 -11.74
CA GLU A 42 33.83 -28.79 -13.12
C GLU A 42 33.86 -27.26 -13.16
N TYR A 43 33.39 -26.59 -12.12
CA TYR A 43 33.35 -25.14 -12.01
C TYR A 43 34.57 -24.55 -11.28
N SER A 44 35.52 -25.39 -10.86
CA SER A 44 36.69 -24.95 -10.06
C SER A 44 37.55 -23.89 -10.77
N HIS A 45 37.68 -23.98 -12.09
CA HIS A 45 38.39 -23.00 -12.91
C HIS A 45 37.74 -21.60 -12.88
N LEU A 46 36.40 -21.53 -12.79
CA LEU A 46 35.64 -20.28 -12.67
C LEU A 46 35.81 -19.63 -11.28
N ILE A 47 36.02 -20.47 -10.26
CA ILE A 47 36.16 -20.00 -8.87
C ILE A 47 37.62 -19.57 -8.59
N TYR A 48 38.60 -20.36 -9.02
CA TYR A 48 40.00 -20.20 -8.66
C TYR A 48 40.90 -19.75 -9.80
N GLY A 49 40.37 -19.71 -11.04
CA GLY A 49 41.12 -19.46 -12.27
C GLY A 49 41.96 -20.66 -12.74
N ASP A 50 42.46 -20.58 -13.96
CA ASP A 50 43.14 -21.70 -14.64
C ASP A 50 44.51 -22.08 -14.05
N LYS A 51 45.02 -21.27 -13.13
CA LYS A 51 46.36 -21.47 -12.50
C LYS A 51 46.32 -22.37 -11.27
N VAL A 52 45.16 -22.74 -10.80
CA VAL A 52 44.98 -23.54 -9.57
C VAL A 52 44.16 -24.77 -9.87
N SER A 53 44.72 -25.93 -9.59
CA SER A 53 43.98 -27.21 -9.65
C SER A 53 43.42 -27.52 -8.25
N VAL A 54 42.12 -27.74 -8.18
CA VAL A 54 41.46 -28.16 -6.96
C VAL A 54 41.46 -29.68 -6.90
N GLU A 55 42.14 -30.26 -5.91
CA GLU A 55 42.20 -31.72 -5.75
C GLU A 55 40.93 -32.29 -5.20
N TYR A 56 40.32 -31.63 -4.18
CA TYR A 56 39.05 -32.00 -3.61
C TYR A 56 38.40 -30.85 -2.84
N PHE A 57 37.11 -30.92 -2.66
CA PHE A 57 36.35 -30.06 -1.76
C PHE A 57 36.13 -30.78 -0.43
N VAL A 58 36.27 -30.04 0.69
CA VAL A 58 36.06 -30.60 2.04
C VAL A 58 34.58 -30.92 2.28
N SER A 59 33.68 -30.17 1.67
CA SER A 59 32.24 -30.45 1.74
C SER A 59 31.82 -31.30 0.57
N ASP A 60 31.20 -32.44 0.82
CA ASP A 60 30.73 -33.37 -0.21
C ASP A 60 29.55 -32.80 -1.00
N THR A 61 28.82 -31.87 -0.43
CA THR A 61 27.59 -31.31 -0.99
C THR A 61 27.42 -29.86 -0.55
N LEU A 62 27.06 -28.98 -1.49
CA LEU A 62 26.62 -27.61 -1.20
C LEU A 62 25.13 -27.51 -1.42
N PHE A 63 24.44 -26.96 -0.45
CA PHE A 63 22.99 -26.74 -0.51
C PHE A 63 22.69 -25.28 -0.81
N PHE A 64 21.73 -25.08 -1.73
CA PHE A 64 21.20 -23.76 -2.09
C PHE A 64 19.71 -23.74 -1.79
N LYS A 65 19.30 -22.81 -0.97
CA LYS A 65 17.89 -22.59 -0.70
C LYS A 65 17.35 -21.46 -1.56
N PHE A 66 16.40 -21.78 -2.43
CA PHE A 66 15.64 -20.81 -3.22
C PHE A 66 14.23 -20.71 -2.65
N PRO A 67 14.01 -19.88 -1.64
CA PRO A 67 12.69 -19.76 -1.04
C PRO A 67 11.69 -19.41 -2.13
N GLN A 68 10.63 -20.19 -2.23
CA GLN A 68 9.53 -19.90 -3.16
C GLN A 68 9.01 -18.51 -2.81
N GLN A 69 9.11 -17.61 -3.77
CA GLN A 69 8.53 -16.29 -3.65
C GLN A 69 7.07 -16.41 -4.03
N ASP A 70 6.24 -16.29 -3.03
CA ASP A 70 4.81 -16.18 -3.24
C ASP A 70 4.47 -14.73 -3.65
N SER A 71 3.29 -14.53 -4.19
CA SER A 71 2.82 -13.22 -4.63
C SER A 71 1.40 -12.97 -4.15
N LYS A 72 1.10 -11.71 -3.82
CA LYS A 72 -0.23 -11.26 -3.40
C LYS A 72 -0.51 -9.89 -4.01
N ARG A 73 -1.72 -9.70 -4.53
CA ARG A 73 -2.18 -8.36 -4.92
C ARG A 73 -2.74 -7.64 -3.71
N VAL A 74 -2.31 -6.41 -3.51
CA VAL A 74 -2.71 -5.57 -2.37
C VAL A 74 -3.01 -4.16 -2.84
N PRO A 75 -4.02 -3.48 -2.24
CA PRO A 75 -4.32 -2.08 -2.54
C PRO A 75 -3.22 -1.15 -2.01
N VAL A 76 -3.05 -0.03 -2.72
CA VAL A 76 -2.16 1.06 -2.32
C VAL A 76 -2.95 2.11 -1.55
N TYR A 77 -2.47 2.45 -0.37
CA TYR A 77 -3.04 3.50 0.46
C TYR A 77 -2.18 4.77 0.40
N LEU A 78 -2.76 5.86 -0.09
CA LEU A 78 -2.09 7.16 -0.14
C LEU A 78 -2.03 7.80 1.25
N VAL A 79 -0.83 7.93 1.81
CA VAL A 79 -0.62 8.67 3.06
C VAL A 79 -0.47 10.14 2.73
N HIS A 80 -1.41 10.98 3.15
CA HIS A 80 -1.40 12.37 2.74
C HIS A 80 -1.82 13.34 3.84
N SER A 81 -1.37 14.58 3.71
CA SER A 81 -1.82 15.76 4.46
C SER A 81 -1.97 16.89 3.47
N LEU A 82 -3.22 17.24 3.18
CA LEU A 82 -3.57 18.25 2.18
C LEU A 82 -4.28 19.43 2.86
N SER A 83 -3.91 20.65 2.49
CA SER A 83 -4.66 21.83 2.87
C SER A 83 -4.91 22.72 1.66
N PHE A 84 -6.09 23.30 1.59
CA PHE A 84 -6.55 24.10 0.45
C PHE A 84 -6.46 25.57 0.79
N ARG A 85 -6.21 26.38 -0.24
CA ARG A 85 -6.36 27.82 -0.17
C ARG A 85 -7.81 28.18 0.14
N SER A 86 -8.01 29.32 0.78
CA SER A 86 -9.37 29.85 0.99
C SER A 86 -10.17 29.85 -0.33
N GLN A 87 -11.43 29.42 -0.26
CA GLN A 87 -12.35 29.26 -1.38
C GLN A 87 -12.02 28.11 -2.38
N TYR A 88 -11.10 27.20 -2.01
CA TYR A 88 -10.79 26.02 -2.82
C TYR A 88 -11.10 24.73 -2.06
N ILE A 89 -11.49 23.70 -2.80
CA ILE A 89 -11.83 22.37 -2.31
C ILE A 89 -11.42 21.31 -3.34
N ASN A 90 -11.30 20.06 -2.92
CA ASN A 90 -11.13 18.97 -3.86
C ASN A 90 -12.37 18.80 -4.75
N ALA A 91 -12.15 18.73 -6.07
CA ALA A 91 -13.18 18.46 -7.06
C ALA A 91 -13.37 16.96 -7.30
N SER A 92 -12.30 16.18 -7.20
CA SER A 92 -12.29 14.72 -7.29
C SER A 92 -11.73 14.08 -6.03
N GLU A 93 -11.83 12.77 -5.93
CA GLU A 93 -11.13 11.99 -4.91
C GLU A 93 -9.62 12.02 -5.16
N PHE A 94 -8.84 11.89 -4.09
CA PHE A 94 -7.40 11.75 -4.18
C PHE A 94 -7.05 10.29 -4.48
N THR A 95 -6.72 10.01 -5.73
CA THR A 95 -6.52 8.66 -6.26
C THR A 95 -5.09 8.43 -6.73
N CYS A 96 -4.74 7.16 -6.94
CA CYS A 96 -3.46 6.78 -7.56
C CYS A 96 -3.63 5.70 -8.63
N VAL A 97 -2.66 5.66 -9.51
CA VAL A 97 -2.55 4.63 -10.55
C VAL A 97 -1.12 4.07 -10.54
N PRO A 98 -0.96 2.73 -10.39
CA PRO A 98 -1.99 1.76 -10.08
C PRO A 98 -2.53 1.91 -8.64
N ASP A 99 -3.81 1.58 -8.42
CA ASP A 99 -4.44 1.54 -7.10
C ASP A 99 -4.17 0.24 -6.35
N THR A 100 -3.69 -0.76 -7.07
CA THR A 100 -3.37 -2.11 -6.58
C THR A 100 -2.06 -2.57 -7.21
N ILE A 101 -1.15 -3.09 -6.39
CA ILE A 101 0.12 -3.65 -6.85
C ILE A 101 0.30 -5.10 -6.41
N THR A 102 1.23 -5.79 -7.06
CA THR A 102 1.64 -7.13 -6.65
C THR A 102 2.88 -7.05 -5.77
N ILE A 103 2.82 -7.67 -4.59
CA ILE A 103 3.94 -7.86 -3.69
C ILE A 103 4.49 -9.28 -3.83
N TYR A 104 5.81 -9.42 -3.73
CA TYR A 104 6.53 -10.68 -3.83
C TYR A 104 7.41 -10.87 -2.60
N GLY A 105 7.37 -12.04 -1.99
CA GLY A 105 8.18 -12.34 -0.83
C GLY A 105 7.89 -13.69 -0.21
N ASP A 106 8.40 -13.90 0.98
CA ASP A 106 8.09 -15.09 1.79
C ASP A 106 6.58 -15.13 2.09
N LYS A 107 5.95 -16.28 1.87
CA LYS A 107 4.51 -16.49 2.06
C LYS A 107 4.03 -15.98 3.42
N TYR A 108 4.77 -16.30 4.47
CA TYR A 108 4.43 -15.93 5.84
C TYR A 108 4.43 -14.42 6.08
N LYS A 109 5.21 -13.68 5.30
CA LYS A 109 5.27 -12.22 5.36
C LYS A 109 4.16 -11.58 4.56
N ILE A 110 3.95 -12.04 3.30
CA ILE A 110 2.96 -11.43 2.42
C ILE A 110 1.53 -11.71 2.89
N ASP A 111 1.26 -12.86 3.52
CA ASP A 111 -0.07 -13.17 4.07
C ASP A 111 -0.53 -12.14 5.11
N LYS A 112 0.40 -11.52 5.84
CA LYS A 112 0.13 -10.49 6.87
C LYS A 112 -0.04 -9.08 6.31
N ILE A 113 0.23 -8.89 5.02
CA ILE A 113 0.17 -7.58 4.38
C ILE A 113 -1.15 -7.48 3.61
N ASP A 114 -2.07 -6.66 4.10
CA ASP A 114 -3.36 -6.45 3.46
C ASP A 114 -3.40 -5.20 2.58
N ARG A 115 -2.44 -4.28 2.76
CA ARG A 115 -2.26 -3.06 1.97
C ARG A 115 -0.84 -2.57 2.06
N VAL A 116 -0.46 -1.71 1.14
CA VAL A 116 0.82 -0.99 1.17
C VAL A 116 0.58 0.51 1.25
N TYR A 117 1.54 1.23 1.80
CA TYR A 117 1.44 2.67 2.03
C TYR A 117 2.46 3.42 1.18
N THR A 118 2.10 4.58 0.71
CA THR A 118 3.05 5.52 0.09
C THR A 118 3.82 6.30 1.14
N ALA A 119 4.97 6.83 0.75
CA ALA A 119 5.60 7.89 1.52
C ALA A 119 4.63 9.07 1.68
N PRO A 120 4.71 9.83 2.80
CA PRO A 120 3.76 10.89 3.09
C PRO A 120 3.79 12.02 2.05
N ILE A 121 2.64 12.31 1.45
CA ILE A 121 2.44 13.38 0.49
C ILE A 121 1.91 14.60 1.27
N ARG A 122 2.70 15.67 1.32
CA ARG A 122 2.31 16.91 2.00
C ARG A 122 2.16 18.03 0.99
N LYS A 123 0.97 18.60 0.90
CA LYS A 123 0.67 19.74 0.05
C LYS A 123 -0.12 20.78 0.83
N VAL A 124 0.28 22.02 0.72
CA VAL A 124 -0.34 23.15 1.43
C VAL A 124 -0.76 24.20 0.43
N ASP A 125 -1.80 24.95 0.79
CA ASP A 125 -2.32 26.07 -0.01
C ASP A 125 -2.70 25.68 -1.45
N LEU A 126 -3.38 24.54 -1.57
CA LEU A 126 -3.81 24.00 -2.88
C LEU A 126 -4.88 24.90 -3.51
N TYR A 127 -4.65 25.31 -4.77
CA TYR A 127 -5.54 26.13 -5.56
C TYR A 127 -5.63 25.70 -7.04
N GLU A 128 -4.93 24.64 -7.41
CA GLU A 128 -4.90 24.02 -8.72
C GLU A 128 -4.80 22.50 -8.59
N ASP A 129 -5.11 21.78 -9.65
CA ASP A 129 -5.02 20.34 -9.72
C ASP A 129 -3.62 19.86 -9.38
N ILE A 130 -3.55 18.75 -8.65
CA ILE A 130 -2.28 18.16 -8.28
C ILE A 130 -2.10 16.79 -8.91
N GLN A 131 -0.88 16.53 -9.33
CA GLN A 131 -0.40 15.21 -9.75
C GLN A 131 1.05 15.04 -9.38
N GLY A 132 1.47 13.79 -9.22
CA GLY A 132 2.86 13.50 -8.91
C GLY A 132 3.12 12.01 -8.76
N LEU A 133 4.36 11.67 -8.44
CA LEU A 133 4.77 10.31 -8.12
C LEU A 133 4.99 10.19 -6.61
N ALA A 134 4.52 9.09 -6.05
CA ALA A 134 4.73 8.77 -4.64
C ALA A 134 5.37 7.38 -4.54
N PRO A 135 6.58 7.27 -3.97
CA PRO A 135 7.20 5.98 -3.73
C PRO A 135 6.42 5.21 -2.66
N ILE A 136 6.38 3.89 -2.82
CA ILE A 136 5.81 2.98 -1.82
C ILE A 136 6.83 2.76 -0.70
N GLU A 137 6.37 2.77 0.54
CA GLU A 137 7.21 2.50 1.70
C GLU A 137 7.78 1.09 1.64
N LYS A 138 9.11 0.98 1.82
CA LYS A 138 9.82 -0.28 1.70
C LYS A 138 9.58 -1.17 2.92
N ILE A 139 9.07 -2.38 2.69
CA ILE A 139 8.99 -3.43 3.70
C ILE A 139 10.15 -4.39 3.49
N ARG A 140 10.91 -4.67 4.53
CA ARG A 140 12.09 -5.53 4.46
C ARG A 140 11.75 -6.95 4.00
N GLY A 141 12.35 -7.36 2.90
CA GLY A 141 12.15 -8.69 2.31
C GLY A 141 10.91 -8.81 1.43
N ILE A 142 10.28 -7.69 1.09
CA ILE A 142 9.19 -7.60 0.12
C ILE A 142 9.69 -6.84 -1.12
N ARG A 143 9.35 -7.35 -2.29
CA ARG A 143 9.52 -6.68 -3.58
C ARG A 143 8.16 -6.26 -4.11
N TYR A 144 8.11 -5.21 -4.89
CA TYR A 144 6.89 -4.65 -5.47
C TYR A 144 6.94 -4.75 -7.00
N SER A 145 5.79 -4.96 -7.64
CA SER A 145 5.67 -4.82 -9.09
C SER A 145 5.96 -3.39 -9.53
N ASP A 146 5.47 -2.44 -8.71
CA ASP A 146 5.59 -1.00 -8.95
C ASP A 146 6.13 -0.34 -7.68
N PRO A 147 7.35 0.24 -7.72
CA PRO A 147 7.96 0.84 -6.54
C PRO A 147 7.39 2.23 -6.20
N GLU A 148 6.63 2.82 -7.13
CA GLU A 148 5.98 4.12 -6.99
C GLU A 148 4.63 4.13 -7.73
N VAL A 149 3.75 5.01 -7.33
CA VAL A 149 2.44 5.22 -7.96
C VAL A 149 2.27 6.68 -8.34
N ARG A 150 1.51 6.94 -9.41
CA ARG A 150 1.11 8.28 -9.80
C ARG A 150 -0.17 8.66 -9.08
N TYR A 151 -0.14 9.72 -8.30
CA TYR A 151 -1.33 10.28 -7.67
C TYR A 151 -1.87 11.48 -8.44
N SER A 152 -3.17 11.72 -8.32
CA SER A 152 -3.84 12.90 -8.85
C SER A 152 -5.08 13.27 -8.05
N MET A 153 -5.40 14.55 -8.07
CA MET A 153 -6.64 15.11 -7.52
C MET A 153 -6.93 16.44 -8.21
N ASP A 154 -8.17 16.62 -8.60
CA ASP A 154 -8.65 17.90 -9.14
C ASP A 154 -9.04 18.82 -7.99
N VAL A 155 -8.77 20.10 -8.17
CA VAL A 155 -9.05 21.16 -7.21
C VAL A 155 -9.87 22.25 -7.89
N THR A 156 -10.94 22.69 -7.24
CA THR A 156 -11.79 23.74 -7.80
C THR A 156 -12.16 24.76 -6.73
N ARG A 157 -12.71 25.87 -7.19
CA ARG A 157 -13.34 26.84 -6.29
C ARG A 157 -14.66 26.29 -5.76
N TYR A 158 -15.04 26.74 -4.57
CA TYR A 158 -16.38 26.49 -4.06
C TYR A 158 -17.09 27.81 -3.79
N VAL A 159 -18.41 27.73 -3.80
CA VAL A 159 -19.31 28.77 -3.30
C VAL A 159 -20.00 28.26 -2.04
N GLU A 160 -20.23 29.13 -1.10
CA GLU A 160 -21.00 28.81 0.11
C GLU A 160 -22.48 29.14 -0.15
N LEU A 161 -23.31 28.11 -0.09
CA LEU A 161 -24.76 28.26 -0.16
C LEU A 161 -25.35 28.01 1.22
N LYS A 162 -26.21 28.94 1.66
CA LYS A 162 -26.98 28.79 2.90
C LYS A 162 -28.43 28.53 2.56
N ASN A 163 -28.99 27.55 3.22
CA ASN A 163 -30.41 27.25 3.11
C ASN A 163 -31.00 26.78 4.43
N THR A 164 -32.30 26.95 4.61
CA THR A 164 -33.02 26.48 5.78
C THR A 164 -33.83 25.25 5.40
N TYR A 165 -33.59 24.16 6.12
CA TYR A 165 -34.24 22.88 5.90
C TYR A 165 -35.19 22.57 7.07
N GLN A 166 -36.36 22.03 6.74
CA GLN A 166 -37.24 21.45 7.74
C GLN A 166 -36.68 20.11 8.18
N ILE A 167 -36.70 19.88 9.51
CA ILE A 167 -36.24 18.61 10.06
C ILE A 167 -37.39 17.59 9.89
N GLN A 168 -37.06 16.48 9.23
CA GLN A 168 -38.01 15.36 9.08
C GLN A 168 -37.78 14.33 10.19
N THR A 169 -38.84 13.61 10.54
CA THR A 169 -38.78 12.50 11.49
C THR A 169 -38.99 11.20 10.78
N VAL A 170 -38.15 10.20 11.07
CA VAL A 170 -38.22 8.86 10.47
C VAL A 170 -38.47 7.80 11.57
N ASN A 171 -38.96 6.63 11.17
CA ASN A 171 -39.22 5.48 12.04
C ASN A 171 -40.17 5.79 13.21
N VAL A 172 -41.08 6.79 13.08
CA VAL A 172 -42.04 7.11 14.09
C VAL A 172 -43.23 6.14 14.00
N PRO A 173 -43.59 5.42 15.09
CA PRO A 173 -44.79 4.54 15.09
C PRO A 173 -46.07 5.28 14.72
N ALA A 174 -46.99 4.61 14.05
CA ALA A 174 -48.22 5.23 13.54
C ALA A 174 -49.13 5.82 14.63
N ASP A 175 -49.01 5.32 15.85
CA ASP A 175 -49.75 5.76 17.03
C ASP A 175 -49.09 6.91 17.80
N LYS A 176 -47.91 7.38 17.35
CA LYS A 176 -47.11 8.39 18.03
C LYS A 176 -46.76 9.55 17.11
N LYS A 177 -46.40 10.67 17.70
CA LYS A 177 -45.94 11.85 17.02
C LYS A 177 -44.67 12.36 17.72
N LEU A 178 -43.57 12.47 16.96
CA LEU A 178 -42.34 13.09 17.45
C LEU A 178 -42.33 14.57 17.03
N LEU A 179 -42.22 15.45 18.01
CA LEU A 179 -42.03 16.87 17.77
C LEU A 179 -40.56 17.23 18.04
N VAL A 180 -39.94 17.86 17.06
CA VAL A 180 -38.51 18.27 17.13
C VAL A 180 -38.42 19.77 17.28
N TYR A 181 -37.61 20.25 18.18
CA TYR A 181 -37.31 21.66 18.38
C TYR A 181 -35.79 21.89 18.36
N PRO A 182 -35.30 22.83 17.53
CA PRO A 182 -36.04 23.59 16.53
C PRO A 182 -36.55 22.70 15.41
N SER A 183 -37.65 23.10 14.73
CA SER A 183 -38.25 22.34 13.61
C SER A 183 -37.49 22.53 12.28
N SER A 184 -36.54 23.46 12.24
CA SER A 184 -35.73 23.75 11.07
C SER A 184 -34.28 24.01 11.45
N VAL A 185 -33.37 23.78 10.52
CA VAL A 185 -31.93 24.03 10.67
C VAL A 185 -31.43 24.86 9.49
N GLU A 186 -30.59 25.86 9.79
CA GLU A 186 -29.81 26.56 8.76
C GLU A 186 -28.54 25.79 8.50
N ALA A 187 -28.30 25.38 7.27
CA ALA A 187 -27.10 24.68 6.85
C ALA A 187 -26.33 25.46 5.79
N THR A 188 -25.02 25.47 5.91
CA THR A 188 -24.11 26.08 4.94
C THR A 188 -23.32 24.98 4.24
N PHE A 189 -23.41 24.94 2.92
CA PHE A 189 -22.74 23.94 2.08
C PHE A 189 -21.67 24.61 1.24
N LYS A 190 -20.55 23.90 1.09
CA LYS A 190 -19.51 24.24 0.13
C LYS A 190 -19.77 23.47 -1.16
N CYS A 191 -20.30 24.14 -2.14
CA CYS A 191 -20.64 23.57 -3.44
C CYS A 191 -19.53 23.86 -4.46
N LYS A 192 -19.13 22.83 -5.19
CA LYS A 192 -18.12 22.96 -6.25
C LYS A 192 -18.62 23.92 -7.34
N TYR A 193 -17.71 24.75 -7.89
CA TYR A 193 -18.02 25.61 -9.02
C TYR A 193 -17.53 24.96 -10.33
N PRO A 194 -18.29 25.02 -11.43
CA PRO A 194 -19.61 25.62 -11.57
C PRO A 194 -20.69 24.85 -10.81
N LEU A 195 -21.69 25.58 -10.33
CA LEU A 195 -22.79 25.00 -9.56
C LEU A 195 -23.65 24.14 -10.47
N ALA A 196 -23.95 22.90 -10.05
CA ALA A 196 -24.95 22.08 -10.72
C ALA A 196 -26.36 22.61 -10.39
N ASP A 197 -27.30 22.57 -11.33
CA ASP A 197 -28.64 23.11 -11.16
C ASP A 197 -29.41 22.52 -9.98
N ASN A 198 -29.05 21.30 -9.53
CA ASN A 198 -29.76 20.55 -8.48
C ASN A 198 -28.84 20.27 -7.27
N ALA A 199 -27.81 21.06 -7.05
CA ALA A 199 -26.77 20.76 -6.05
C ALA A 199 -27.28 20.61 -4.59
N MET A 200 -28.53 21.03 -4.31
CA MET A 200 -29.10 21.06 -2.97
C MET A 200 -30.50 20.39 -2.85
N ASP A 201 -31.04 19.86 -3.96
CA ASP A 201 -32.42 19.32 -3.96
C ASP A 201 -32.56 18.00 -3.19
N ASP A 202 -31.48 17.23 -3.08
CA ASP A 202 -31.49 15.91 -2.44
C ASP A 202 -31.07 15.94 -0.96
N VAL A 203 -30.91 17.14 -0.37
CA VAL A 203 -30.47 17.25 1.04
C VAL A 203 -31.68 17.28 1.96
N ALA A 204 -31.79 16.29 2.85
CA ALA A 204 -32.80 16.24 3.90
C ALA A 204 -32.12 16.03 5.28
N PHE A 205 -32.61 16.73 6.28
CA PHE A 205 -32.17 16.53 7.65
C PHE A 205 -33.20 15.69 8.40
N VAL A 206 -32.75 14.58 8.96
CA VAL A 206 -33.65 13.61 9.62
C VAL A 206 -33.26 13.37 11.07
N VAL A 207 -34.28 13.13 11.91
CA VAL A 207 -34.18 12.62 13.27
C VAL A 207 -34.87 11.26 13.33
N ASP A 208 -34.12 10.27 13.78
CA ASP A 208 -34.61 8.91 13.92
C ASP A 208 -35.26 8.71 15.28
N TYR A 209 -36.51 8.18 15.28
CA TYR A 209 -37.26 7.90 16.51
C TYR A 209 -36.58 6.83 17.37
N GLU A 210 -35.94 5.82 16.77
CA GLU A 210 -35.21 4.79 17.51
C GLU A 210 -34.01 5.36 18.28
N GLU A 211 -33.27 6.33 17.68
CA GLU A 211 -32.21 7.04 18.35
C GLU A 211 -32.76 7.89 19.51
N TYR A 212 -33.91 8.55 19.30
CA TYR A 212 -34.57 9.33 20.35
C TYR A 212 -34.96 8.48 21.57
N ILE A 213 -35.58 7.31 21.39
CA ILE A 213 -35.96 6.47 22.52
C ILE A 213 -34.79 5.81 23.24
N SER A 214 -33.65 5.65 22.56
CA SER A 214 -32.43 5.15 23.17
C SER A 214 -31.61 6.25 23.88
N SER A 215 -31.94 7.53 23.65
CA SER A 215 -31.28 8.68 24.25
C SER A 215 -31.75 8.92 25.68
N LEU A 216 -30.82 8.99 26.62
CA LEU A 216 -31.14 9.23 28.06
C LEU A 216 -31.63 10.65 28.36
N ASN A 217 -31.38 11.60 27.48
CA ASN A 217 -31.67 13.03 27.68
C ASN A 217 -32.56 13.64 26.60
N GLY A 218 -33.12 12.81 25.70
CA GLY A 218 -33.96 13.28 24.60
C GLY A 218 -33.22 14.07 23.52
N MET A 219 -31.86 14.01 23.51
CA MET A 219 -31.04 14.60 22.45
C MET A 219 -30.77 13.56 21.37
N CYS A 220 -30.93 13.95 20.12
CA CYS A 220 -30.64 13.13 18.95
C CYS A 220 -29.63 13.84 18.08
N THR A 221 -28.85 13.05 17.34
CA THR A 221 -27.95 13.59 16.34
C THR A 221 -28.72 13.86 15.05
N LEU A 222 -28.61 15.09 14.55
CA LEU A 222 -29.18 15.45 13.26
C LEU A 222 -28.31 14.86 12.17
N LYS A 223 -28.90 14.05 11.29
CA LYS A 223 -28.19 13.42 10.16
C LYS A 223 -28.59 14.12 8.86
N PRO A 224 -27.60 14.50 8.01
CA PRO A 224 -27.86 15.03 6.68
C PRO A 224 -28.20 13.91 5.69
#